data_9936091dd7a59fb5d1569d838f14acbd
#
_entry.id   9936091dd7a59fb5d1569d838f14acbd
#
_cell.length_a   1.000
_cell.length_b   1.000
_cell.length_c   1.000
_cell.angle_alpha   90.00
_cell.angle_beta   90.00
_cell.angle_gamma   90.00
#
_symmetry.space_group_name_H-M   'P 1'
#
loop_
_entity.id
_entity.type
_entity.pdbx_description
1 polymer ?
#
loop_
_entity_poly.entity_id
_entity_poly.type
_entity_poly.pdbx_seq_one_letter_code
_entity_poly.pdbx_strand_id
1 'polypeptide(L)'
;MFYCALRGDALLTLLFPGLMRRFTFQIGFAILSVLLVCLVIPRGAAAQDVQPDDATSQALVATAQDAGAPAQKTSTDAPPVPAAAATEPESGDMLTLFPHSETSRYWISGQANIVFQWHGNFPAAYSGTNSFKPAAENATSKVYTLYLGYELTHTTEVFLDIESAGGHGLSNALGLAGFVNLDVVRNPSLGDVPYLARLMIRQIIPLSKEQVTVERGPLALHTSLPARRIEFRLGKFTIPDFFDVNSYGSDSHLQFLNWTVDNDGAYDYAANTRGYTDGAILEYDDHWFSARFGVMLMPKVANGIYLEANIAQARGENLELDATGNWLLHRSGTVRFLSYLNIANMGNYEEANANYLSGEVSTPSISSTRKQGRKKYGFELNFEQELPANLAVFGRVGWSDGRNESFAYTEDDRTVETGIFSKGDKWRRKNDRVGAVFVANQIVAAHQQYLGYGGLGFLLGDGALSPGTEKIFEGFYTVHLWRGFFASCDFQHINNPGYNKARGPVFVPGMRFHVEF
;
A
#
# COMPACT_ATOMS: atom_id res chain seq x y z
N MET A 1 36.97 -11.05 -23.03
CA MET A 1 38.09 -10.46 -22.35
C MET A 1 37.81 -8.97 -22.20
N PHE A 2 37.44 -8.53 -21.07
CA PHE A 2 37.45 -7.28 -20.33
C PHE A 2 36.25 -7.27 -19.36
N TYR A 3 36.53 -7.73 -18.15
CA TYR A 3 35.74 -7.49 -16.95
C TYR A 3 35.95 -6.00 -16.56
N CYS A 4 34.88 -5.25 -16.38
CA CYS A 4 34.92 -4.01 -15.63
C CYS A 4 33.79 -4.04 -14.61
N ALA A 5 34.11 -4.48 -13.39
CA ALA A 5 33.27 -4.33 -12.22
C ALA A 5 33.33 -2.87 -11.78
N LEU A 6 32.28 -2.12 -12.02
CA LEU A 6 32.06 -0.81 -11.41
C LEU A 6 31.51 -1.03 -9.99
N ARG A 7 32.33 -0.75 -9.00
CA ARG A 7 31.93 -0.66 -7.58
C ARG A 7 30.98 0.52 -7.41
N GLY A 8 29.81 0.29 -6.82
CA GLY A 8 28.78 1.29 -6.54
C GLY A 8 29.21 2.47 -5.65
N ASP A 9 30.38 2.40 -5.02
CA ASP A 9 30.89 3.41 -4.08
C ASP A 9 31.39 4.71 -4.77
N ALA A 10 31.59 4.69 -6.09
CA ALA A 10 32.17 5.83 -6.80
C ALA A 10 31.13 6.90 -7.22
N LEU A 11 29.87 6.56 -7.36
CA LEU A 11 28.84 7.50 -7.83
C LEU A 11 28.30 8.38 -6.70
N LEU A 12 28.19 7.84 -5.47
CA LEU A 12 27.73 8.59 -4.29
C LEU A 12 28.78 9.60 -3.77
N THR A 13 30.05 9.29 -3.96
CA THR A 13 31.15 10.15 -3.48
C THR A 13 31.35 11.41 -4.32
N LEU A 14 30.87 11.42 -5.56
CA LEU A 14 30.99 12.57 -6.50
C LEU A 14 29.87 13.60 -6.33
N LEU A 15 28.74 13.23 -5.76
CA LEU A 15 27.56 14.11 -5.64
C LEU A 15 27.47 14.85 -4.29
N PHE A 16 28.06 14.33 -3.19
CA PHE A 16 27.94 14.95 -1.87
C PHE A 16 29.17 14.75 -0.96
N PRO A 17 30.29 15.48 -1.19
CA PRO A 17 31.54 15.24 -0.43
C PRO A 17 31.51 15.65 1.06
N GLY A 18 30.50 16.42 1.51
CA GLY A 18 30.42 16.90 2.90
C GLY A 18 29.51 16.08 3.82
N LEU A 19 28.63 15.28 3.27
CA LEU A 19 27.59 14.55 4.03
C LEU A 19 28.11 13.20 4.55
N MET A 20 29.01 12.55 3.84
CA MET A 20 29.48 11.18 4.12
C MET A 20 30.29 11.02 5.42
N ARG A 21 31.03 12.03 5.88
CA ARG A 21 31.88 11.89 7.08
C ARG A 21 31.10 11.87 8.41
N ARG A 22 29.87 12.39 8.44
CA ARG A 22 29.01 12.32 9.63
C ARG A 22 28.00 11.17 9.57
N PHE A 23 27.64 10.73 8.38
CA PHE A 23 26.64 9.67 8.16
C PHE A 23 27.18 8.26 8.45
N THR A 24 28.43 7.97 8.07
CA THR A 24 29.01 6.62 8.25
C THR A 24 29.15 6.18 9.72
N PHE A 25 29.31 7.14 10.64
CA PHE A 25 29.44 6.81 12.06
C PHE A 25 28.06 6.60 12.76
N GLN A 26 27.01 7.28 12.30
CA GLN A 26 25.66 7.17 12.89
C GLN A 26 24.85 5.99 12.33
N ILE A 27 25.01 5.67 11.05
CA ILE A 27 24.35 4.50 10.43
C ILE A 27 24.96 3.20 10.99
N GLY A 28 26.27 3.12 11.21
CA GLY A 28 26.91 1.97 11.85
C GLY A 28 26.36 1.67 13.25
N PHE A 29 26.03 2.70 14.03
CA PHE A 29 25.47 2.55 15.38
C PHE A 29 23.98 2.16 15.37
N ALA A 30 23.19 2.69 14.41
CA ALA A 30 21.77 2.34 14.24
C ALA A 30 21.60 0.89 13.75
N ILE A 31 22.43 0.43 12.80
CA ILE A 31 22.43 -0.96 12.31
C ILE A 31 22.83 -1.92 13.42
N LEU A 32 23.82 -1.55 14.27
CA LEU A 32 24.24 -2.37 15.41
C LEU A 32 23.15 -2.47 16.48
N SER A 33 22.36 -1.41 16.70
CA SER A 33 21.25 -1.39 17.65
C SER A 33 20.05 -2.22 17.16
N VAL A 34 19.75 -2.22 15.86
CA VAL A 34 18.71 -3.05 15.26
C VAL A 34 19.09 -4.53 15.29
N LEU A 35 20.38 -4.86 15.07
CA LEU A 35 20.89 -6.23 15.20
C LEU A 35 20.85 -6.73 16.66
N LEU A 36 21.04 -5.85 17.64
CA LEU A 36 20.96 -6.23 19.06
C LEU A 36 19.53 -6.53 19.53
N VAL A 37 18.52 -5.84 18.98
CA VAL A 37 17.10 -6.08 19.29
C VAL A 37 16.63 -7.42 18.69
N CYS A 38 17.12 -7.81 17.52
CA CYS A 38 16.81 -9.10 16.90
C CYS A 38 17.42 -10.30 17.64
N LEU A 39 18.41 -10.09 18.52
CA LEU A 39 19.07 -11.15 19.30
C LEU A 39 18.38 -11.45 20.65
N VAL A 40 17.41 -10.64 21.08
CA VAL A 40 16.74 -10.76 22.41
C VAL A 40 15.35 -11.39 22.34
N ILE A 41 14.88 -11.85 21.18
CA ILE A 41 13.61 -12.57 21.11
C ILE A 41 13.81 -14.02 21.56
N PRO A 42 13.19 -14.47 22.68
CA PRO A 42 13.35 -15.84 23.15
C PRO A 42 12.75 -16.85 22.18
N ARG A 43 13.55 -17.84 21.79
CA ARG A 43 13.08 -19.02 21.06
C ARG A 43 12.23 -19.88 21.99
N GLY A 44 10.96 -20.03 21.66
CA GLY A 44 10.15 -21.12 22.20
C GLY A 44 8.77 -20.74 22.69
N ALA A 45 7.75 -21.00 21.87
CA ALA A 45 6.48 -21.56 22.35
C ALA A 45 5.83 -22.31 21.17
N ALA A 46 5.78 -23.62 21.31
CA ALA A 46 5.00 -24.50 20.44
C ALA A 46 3.51 -24.20 20.66
N ALA A 47 2.77 -24.01 19.58
CA ALA A 47 1.32 -23.91 19.61
C ALA A 47 0.74 -25.28 19.98
N GLN A 48 0.03 -25.34 21.09
CA GLN A 48 -0.91 -26.42 21.39
C GLN A 48 -2.29 -26.03 20.89
N ASP A 49 -2.89 -26.93 20.16
CA ASP A 49 -4.32 -26.92 19.79
C ASP A 49 -5.17 -26.92 21.08
N VAL A 50 -6.07 -25.95 21.20
CA VAL A 50 -7.15 -25.98 22.20
C VAL A 50 -8.47 -25.78 21.48
N GLN A 51 -9.30 -26.82 21.50
CA GLN A 51 -10.74 -26.76 21.19
C GLN A 51 -11.49 -25.99 22.28
N PRO A 52 -12.62 -25.36 21.96
CA PRO A 52 -13.39 -24.60 22.93
C PRO A 52 -14.35 -25.49 23.70
N ASP A 53 -14.35 -25.36 25.01
CA ASP A 53 -15.43 -25.80 25.88
C ASP A 53 -16.06 -24.61 26.60
N ASP A 54 -17.40 -24.76 26.72
CA ASP A 54 -18.37 -23.82 27.26
C ASP A 54 -18.19 -23.49 28.76
N ALA A 55 -18.77 -22.38 29.12
CA ALA A 55 -19.60 -22.08 30.29
C ALA A 55 -19.13 -21.01 31.29
N THR A 56 -20.03 -20.04 31.41
CA THR A 56 -20.62 -19.43 32.62
C THR A 56 -19.92 -18.26 33.32
N SER A 57 -20.56 -17.11 33.08
CA SER A 57 -20.89 -16.00 34.00
C SER A 57 -20.38 -16.00 35.44
N GLN A 58 -19.90 -14.83 35.89
CA GLN A 58 -20.56 -14.08 36.98
C GLN A 58 -19.92 -12.69 37.17
N ALA A 59 -20.82 -11.71 37.41
CA ALA A 59 -20.57 -10.33 37.70
C ALA A 59 -20.01 -10.13 39.12
N LEU A 60 -19.18 -9.10 39.31
CA LEU A 60 -19.03 -8.44 40.61
C LEU A 60 -18.90 -6.93 40.44
N VAL A 61 -19.93 -6.26 40.94
CA VAL A 61 -20.04 -4.83 41.21
C VAL A 61 -19.32 -4.53 42.52
N ALA A 62 -18.52 -3.47 42.56
CA ALA A 62 -18.13 -2.81 43.80
C ALA A 62 -18.00 -1.31 43.60
N THR A 63 -18.89 -0.61 44.26
CA THR A 63 -18.93 0.81 44.54
C THR A 63 -17.88 1.20 45.58
N ALA A 64 -17.29 2.37 45.46
CA ALA A 64 -16.86 3.18 46.63
C ALA A 64 -16.69 4.65 46.27
N GLN A 65 -17.22 5.41 47.16
CA GLN A 65 -17.56 6.82 47.33
C GLN A 65 -16.36 7.73 47.56
N ASP A 66 -16.58 8.98 47.10
CA ASP A 66 -16.43 10.31 47.71
C ASP A 66 -15.41 10.57 48.84
N ALA A 67 -14.59 11.63 48.63
CA ALA A 67 -14.21 12.63 49.64
C ALA A 67 -13.44 13.81 48.98
N GLY A 68 -13.90 14.96 48.90
CA GLY A 68 -13.95 16.19 49.61
C GLY A 68 -12.74 17.13 49.43
N ALA A 69 -13.00 18.34 48.91
CA ALA A 69 -12.12 19.50 48.70
C ALA A 69 -11.58 20.10 50.02
N PRO A 70 -10.64 21.13 49.98
CA PRO A 70 -11.09 22.49 49.67
C PRO A 70 -10.11 23.41 48.89
N ALA A 71 -10.68 24.49 48.42
CA ALA A 71 -10.15 25.59 47.64
C ALA A 71 -9.18 26.53 48.37
N GLN A 72 -8.25 27.14 47.59
CA GLN A 72 -7.72 28.47 47.91
C GLN A 72 -7.68 29.37 46.68
N LYS A 73 -8.31 30.55 46.83
CA LYS A 73 -8.36 31.65 45.87
C LYS A 73 -7.08 32.46 45.93
N THR A 74 -6.56 32.90 44.78
CA THR A 74 -5.93 34.24 44.66
C THR A 74 -6.26 34.81 43.27
N SER A 75 -6.81 36.00 43.32
CA SER A 75 -7.20 36.86 42.21
C SER A 75 -6.01 37.62 41.65
N THR A 76 -5.95 37.78 40.32
CA THR A 76 -5.46 39.03 39.69
C THR A 76 -6.18 39.20 38.35
N ASP A 77 -6.86 40.34 38.26
CA ASP A 77 -7.60 40.83 37.11
C ASP A 77 -6.68 41.21 35.93
N ALA A 78 -6.96 40.65 34.74
CA ALA A 78 -6.70 41.28 33.46
C ALA A 78 -7.92 40.98 32.57
N PRO A 79 -8.43 41.94 31.76
CA PRO A 79 -9.63 41.72 30.99
C PRO A 79 -9.44 40.68 29.91
N PRO A 80 -10.43 39.81 29.65
CA PRO A 80 -10.32 38.80 28.62
C PRO A 80 -10.40 39.44 27.23
N VAL A 81 -9.37 39.20 26.43
CA VAL A 81 -9.44 39.36 24.98
C VAL A 81 -10.52 38.38 24.48
N PRO A 82 -11.51 38.82 23.67
CA PRO A 82 -12.51 37.92 23.16
C PRO A 82 -11.81 36.88 22.30
N ALA A 83 -11.82 35.64 22.72
CA ALA A 83 -11.50 34.51 21.86
C ALA A 83 -12.45 34.58 20.66
N ALA A 84 -11.89 34.73 19.46
CA ALA A 84 -12.65 34.55 18.25
C ALA A 84 -13.31 33.17 18.36
N ALA A 85 -14.65 33.15 18.40
CA ALA A 85 -15.41 31.92 18.38
C ALA A 85 -15.01 31.18 17.09
N ALA A 86 -14.35 30.07 17.26
CA ALA A 86 -14.17 29.12 16.15
C ALA A 86 -15.58 28.77 15.70
N THR A 87 -15.96 29.22 14.52
CA THR A 87 -17.19 28.81 13.85
C THR A 87 -17.07 27.30 13.68
N GLU A 88 -17.95 26.57 14.40
CA GLU A 88 -18.09 25.14 14.12
C GLU A 88 -18.36 24.98 12.61
N PRO A 89 -17.66 24.06 11.90
CA PRO A 89 -17.91 23.85 10.48
C PRO A 89 -19.40 23.52 10.29
N GLU A 90 -20.03 24.14 9.30
CA GLU A 90 -21.40 23.81 8.95
C GLU A 90 -21.51 22.29 8.79
N SER A 91 -22.52 21.66 9.37
CA SER A 91 -22.65 20.20 9.51
C SER A 91 -22.57 19.40 8.20
N GLY A 92 -22.60 20.07 7.06
CA GLY A 92 -22.45 19.47 5.71
C GLY A 92 -21.03 19.44 5.15
N ASP A 93 -20.06 20.10 5.79
CA ASP A 93 -18.68 20.19 5.32
C ASP A 93 -17.73 19.15 5.95
N MET A 94 -18.20 18.41 6.96
CA MET A 94 -17.40 17.32 7.57
C MET A 94 -17.22 16.16 6.58
N LEU A 95 -16.01 15.58 6.54
CA LEU A 95 -15.66 14.44 5.69
C LEU A 95 -15.81 13.10 6.41
N THR A 96 -16.23 13.11 7.67
CA THR A 96 -16.52 11.94 8.50
C THR A 96 -17.93 12.05 9.11
N LEU A 97 -18.57 10.94 9.45
CA LEU A 97 -19.90 10.95 10.08
C LEU A 97 -19.90 11.66 11.43
N PHE A 98 -18.81 11.54 12.17
CA PHE A 98 -18.63 12.12 13.50
C PHE A 98 -17.35 12.95 13.52
N PRO A 99 -17.32 14.05 14.27
CA PRO A 99 -16.09 14.83 14.44
C PRO A 99 -15.07 14.05 15.27
N HIS A 100 -13.81 14.10 14.87
CA HIS A 100 -12.70 13.54 15.64
C HIS A 100 -12.07 14.64 16.50
N SER A 101 -11.72 14.30 17.75
CA SER A 101 -11.07 15.25 18.66
C SER A 101 -9.62 15.50 18.25
N GLU A 102 -9.22 16.76 18.15
CA GLU A 102 -7.83 17.18 17.87
C GLU A 102 -6.88 16.96 19.06
N THR A 103 -7.41 16.77 20.27
CA THR A 103 -6.62 16.75 21.51
C THR A 103 -6.72 15.43 22.29
N SER A 104 -7.58 14.52 21.87
CA SER A 104 -7.74 13.22 22.53
C SER A 104 -6.50 12.36 22.31
N ARG A 105 -6.08 11.61 23.34
CA ARG A 105 -5.00 10.62 23.23
C ARG A 105 -5.41 9.34 22.51
N TYR A 106 -6.68 9.16 22.19
CA TYR A 106 -7.17 8.01 21.43
C TYR A 106 -7.77 8.45 20.11
N TRP A 107 -7.77 7.53 19.16
CA TRP A 107 -8.42 7.64 17.87
C TRP A 107 -9.35 6.45 17.71
N ILE A 108 -10.57 6.71 17.28
CA ILE A 108 -11.55 5.70 16.90
C ILE A 108 -12.21 6.21 15.64
N SER A 109 -12.02 5.51 14.55
CA SER A 109 -12.69 5.79 13.29
C SER A 109 -12.90 4.49 12.52
N GLY A 110 -13.53 4.55 11.38
CA GLY A 110 -13.69 3.39 10.53
C GLY A 110 -14.23 3.76 9.17
N GLN A 111 -14.25 2.77 8.30
CA GLN A 111 -14.75 2.92 6.94
C GLN A 111 -15.60 1.73 6.51
N ALA A 112 -16.46 1.99 5.55
CA ALA A 112 -17.15 0.98 4.76
C ALA A 112 -17.03 1.34 3.28
N ASN A 113 -16.46 0.45 2.47
CA ASN A 113 -16.31 0.63 1.04
C ASN A 113 -16.99 -0.52 0.31
N ILE A 114 -17.89 -0.21 -0.63
CA ILE A 114 -18.64 -1.17 -1.43
C ILE A 114 -18.47 -0.80 -2.89
N VAL A 115 -17.88 -1.70 -3.67
CA VAL A 115 -17.61 -1.50 -5.10
C VAL A 115 -18.41 -2.50 -5.91
N PHE A 116 -19.22 -2.01 -6.84
CA PHE A 116 -19.92 -2.80 -7.85
C PHE A 116 -19.30 -2.53 -9.21
N GLN A 117 -18.87 -3.58 -9.91
CA GLN A 117 -18.28 -3.50 -11.26
C GLN A 117 -18.94 -4.51 -12.19
N TRP A 118 -18.91 -4.21 -13.49
CA TRP A 118 -19.39 -5.14 -14.51
C TRP A 118 -18.64 -4.93 -15.83
N HIS A 119 -18.70 -5.90 -16.72
CA HIS A 119 -18.33 -5.76 -18.12
C HIS A 119 -19.27 -6.53 -19.04
N GLY A 120 -19.40 -6.09 -20.27
CA GLY A 120 -20.09 -6.82 -21.33
C GLY A 120 -19.21 -7.92 -21.93
N ASN A 121 -19.73 -8.66 -22.90
CA ASN A 121 -18.93 -9.58 -23.70
C ASN A 121 -17.81 -8.84 -24.41
N PHE A 122 -16.61 -9.42 -24.46
CA PHE A 122 -15.49 -8.89 -25.23
C PHE A 122 -14.80 -10.03 -26.03
N PRO A 123 -14.11 -9.70 -27.14
CA PRO A 123 -13.48 -10.72 -27.98
C PRO A 123 -12.29 -11.39 -27.25
N ALA A 124 -12.24 -12.72 -27.33
CA ALA A 124 -11.13 -13.54 -26.87
C ALA A 124 -11.01 -14.76 -27.75
N ALA A 125 -9.86 -14.94 -28.39
CA ALA A 125 -9.63 -16.08 -29.29
C ALA A 125 -9.56 -17.42 -28.53
N TYR A 126 -9.11 -17.36 -27.27
CA TYR A 126 -9.02 -18.50 -26.35
C TYR A 126 -9.07 -18.03 -24.91
N SER A 127 -9.27 -18.97 -23.99
CA SER A 127 -9.27 -18.73 -22.54
C SER A 127 -8.66 -19.93 -21.81
N GLY A 128 -7.89 -19.65 -20.78
CA GLY A 128 -7.30 -20.64 -19.86
C GLY A 128 -7.87 -20.51 -18.45
N THR A 129 -7.21 -21.17 -17.51
CA THR A 129 -7.64 -21.27 -16.11
C THR A 129 -7.66 -19.91 -15.41
N ASN A 130 -6.64 -19.07 -15.67
CA ASN A 130 -6.48 -17.76 -15.05
C ASN A 130 -6.80 -16.62 -16.04
N SER A 131 -7.80 -16.81 -16.91
CA SER A 131 -8.25 -15.76 -17.82
C SER A 131 -9.23 -14.81 -17.17
N PHE A 132 -9.17 -13.54 -17.54
CA PHE A 132 -10.30 -12.63 -17.40
C PHE A 132 -11.43 -13.11 -18.33
N LYS A 133 -12.59 -13.48 -17.80
CA LYS A 133 -13.66 -14.14 -18.54
C LYS A 133 -14.22 -13.24 -19.64
N PRO A 134 -14.34 -13.71 -20.88
CA PRO A 134 -14.84 -12.88 -21.97
C PRO A 134 -16.36 -12.72 -21.99
N ALA A 135 -17.11 -13.57 -21.30
CA ALA A 135 -18.56 -13.47 -21.15
C ALA A 135 -18.88 -12.36 -20.15
N ALA A 136 -20.00 -11.65 -20.38
CA ALA A 136 -20.48 -10.61 -19.50
C ALA A 136 -20.61 -11.12 -18.06
N GLU A 137 -20.06 -10.36 -17.12
CA GLU A 137 -20.19 -10.65 -15.69
C GLU A 137 -20.26 -9.38 -14.86
N ASN A 138 -20.67 -9.51 -13.61
CA ASN A 138 -20.61 -8.46 -12.60
C ASN A 138 -20.09 -9.02 -11.28
N ALA A 139 -19.57 -8.14 -10.45
CA ALA A 139 -19.02 -8.48 -9.15
C ALA A 139 -19.25 -7.36 -8.16
N THR A 140 -19.33 -7.72 -6.88
CA THR A 140 -19.40 -6.77 -5.78
C THR A 140 -18.39 -7.16 -4.72
N SER A 141 -17.52 -6.22 -4.37
CA SER A 141 -16.63 -6.31 -3.21
C SER A 141 -17.10 -5.38 -2.10
N LYS A 142 -16.67 -5.67 -0.89
CA LYS A 142 -16.96 -4.86 0.31
C LYS A 142 -15.78 -4.95 1.28
N VAL A 143 -15.37 -3.82 1.81
CA VAL A 143 -14.34 -3.72 2.85
C VAL A 143 -14.90 -2.88 4.00
N TYR A 144 -14.73 -3.37 5.21
CA TYR A 144 -15.06 -2.67 6.44
C TYR A 144 -13.83 -2.66 7.33
N THR A 145 -13.40 -1.49 7.78
CA THR A 145 -12.24 -1.36 8.65
C THR A 145 -12.59 -0.52 9.88
N LEU A 146 -12.22 -1.01 11.04
CA LEU A 146 -12.25 -0.28 12.30
C LEU A 146 -10.81 0.12 12.65
N TYR A 147 -10.55 1.40 12.79
CA TYR A 147 -9.26 1.99 13.14
C TYR A 147 -9.23 2.41 14.60
N LEU A 148 -8.28 1.90 15.35
CA LEU A 148 -8.05 2.24 16.75
C LEU A 148 -6.61 2.72 16.93
N GLY A 149 -6.44 3.85 17.59
CA GLY A 149 -5.13 4.40 17.90
C GLY A 149 -5.05 4.91 19.34
N TYR A 150 -3.88 4.83 19.94
CA TYR A 150 -3.63 5.37 21.27
C TYR A 150 -2.22 5.96 21.40
N GLU A 151 -2.17 7.21 21.85
CA GLU A 151 -0.94 7.93 22.18
C GLU A 151 -0.47 7.49 23.58
N LEU A 152 0.51 6.58 23.64
CA LEU A 152 1.10 6.14 24.91
C LEU A 152 1.89 7.25 25.58
N THR A 153 2.68 7.96 24.80
CA THR A 153 3.45 9.15 25.20
C THR A 153 3.43 10.17 24.08
N HIS A 154 3.92 11.39 24.30
CA HIS A 154 4.05 12.43 23.25
C HIS A 154 4.98 12.05 22.08
N THR A 155 5.57 10.87 22.09
CA THR A 155 6.47 10.37 21.03
C THR A 155 6.21 8.91 20.67
N THR A 156 5.22 8.26 21.32
CA THR A 156 4.93 6.85 21.09
C THR A 156 3.44 6.65 20.86
N GLU A 157 3.11 6.06 19.76
CA GLU A 157 1.75 5.73 19.34
C GLU A 157 1.59 4.24 19.08
N VAL A 158 0.41 3.71 19.32
CA VAL A 158 0.04 2.31 19.01
C VAL A 158 -1.24 2.32 18.18
N PHE A 159 -1.28 1.50 17.14
CA PHE A 159 -2.40 1.35 16.22
C PHE A 159 -2.85 -0.10 16.16
N LEU A 160 -4.16 -0.29 16.11
CA LEU A 160 -4.81 -1.59 15.95
C LEU A 160 -5.99 -1.44 15.00
N ASP A 161 -5.97 -2.17 13.87
CA ASP A 161 -7.05 -2.15 12.90
C ASP A 161 -7.62 -3.55 12.72
N ILE A 162 -8.95 -3.61 12.73
CA ILE A 162 -9.71 -4.82 12.45
C ILE A 162 -10.43 -4.62 11.12
N GLU A 163 -10.23 -5.53 10.19
CA GLU A 163 -10.78 -5.44 8.84
C GLU A 163 -11.55 -6.69 8.45
N SER A 164 -12.59 -6.50 7.66
CA SER A 164 -13.35 -7.54 6.99
C SER A 164 -13.43 -7.20 5.50
N ALA A 165 -12.80 -8.03 4.66
CA ALA A 165 -12.85 -7.90 3.21
C ALA A 165 -13.63 -9.08 2.62
N GLY A 166 -14.71 -8.80 1.90
CA GLY A 166 -15.63 -9.81 1.41
C GLY A 166 -16.18 -9.52 0.01
N GLY A 167 -17.04 -10.42 -0.45
CA GLY A 167 -17.51 -10.41 -1.84
C GLY A 167 -16.47 -11.00 -2.80
N HIS A 168 -16.47 -10.59 -4.05
CA HIS A 168 -15.54 -11.06 -5.07
C HIS A 168 -15.33 -9.99 -6.14
N GLY A 169 -14.19 -10.07 -6.84
CA GLY A 169 -13.91 -9.29 -8.03
C GLY A 169 -14.34 -10.00 -9.31
N LEU A 170 -14.37 -9.26 -10.40
CA LEU A 170 -14.56 -9.80 -11.74
C LEU A 170 -13.55 -10.93 -11.97
N SER A 171 -14.00 -12.04 -12.54
CA SER A 171 -13.18 -13.24 -12.80
C SER A 171 -12.38 -13.76 -11.59
N ASN A 172 -12.83 -13.47 -10.35
CA ASN A 172 -12.14 -13.78 -9.09
C ASN A 172 -10.73 -13.18 -9.01
N ALA A 173 -10.55 -11.95 -9.50
CA ALA A 173 -9.28 -11.24 -9.60
C ALA A 173 -8.22 -11.98 -10.45
N LEU A 174 -8.62 -12.55 -11.58
CA LEU A 174 -7.75 -13.26 -12.49
C LEU A 174 -7.70 -12.62 -13.88
N GLY A 175 -6.59 -12.81 -14.57
CA GLY A 175 -6.42 -12.55 -16.00
C GLY A 175 -6.10 -11.10 -16.37
N LEU A 176 -5.77 -10.26 -15.39
CA LEU A 176 -5.29 -8.88 -15.58
C LEU A 176 -4.04 -8.68 -14.71
N ALA A 177 -3.06 -7.93 -15.20
CA ALA A 177 -1.96 -7.44 -14.37
C ALA A 177 -2.41 -6.26 -13.51
N GLY A 178 -2.93 -5.19 -14.13
CA GLY A 178 -3.62 -4.12 -13.44
C GLY A 178 -5.06 -4.53 -13.14
N PHE A 179 -5.29 -5.25 -12.03
CA PHE A 179 -6.64 -5.65 -11.67
C PHE A 179 -7.51 -4.43 -11.33
N VAL A 180 -8.79 -4.50 -11.71
CA VAL A 180 -9.70 -3.34 -11.78
C VAL A 180 -10.26 -2.86 -10.44
N ASN A 181 -9.91 -3.51 -9.31
CA ASN A 181 -10.45 -3.15 -7.99
C ASN A 181 -9.51 -3.63 -6.87
N LEU A 182 -8.87 -2.69 -6.18
CA LEU A 182 -7.89 -2.98 -5.13
C LEU A 182 -8.48 -3.65 -3.89
N ASP A 183 -9.75 -3.42 -3.58
CA ASP A 183 -10.44 -4.01 -2.42
C ASP A 183 -10.67 -5.52 -2.55
N VAL A 184 -10.34 -6.11 -3.69
CA VAL A 184 -10.56 -7.53 -3.91
C VAL A 184 -9.40 -8.35 -3.40
N VAL A 185 -9.66 -9.19 -2.39
CA VAL A 185 -8.71 -10.22 -1.96
C VAL A 185 -8.60 -11.29 -3.04
N ARG A 186 -7.36 -11.53 -3.54
CA ARG A 186 -7.10 -12.50 -4.61
C ARG A 186 -7.52 -13.93 -4.25
N ASN A 187 -7.58 -14.27 -2.98
CA ASN A 187 -7.99 -15.59 -2.52
C ASN A 187 -9.45 -15.56 -2.02
N PRO A 188 -10.45 -15.87 -2.86
CA PRO A 188 -11.87 -15.78 -2.49
C PRO A 188 -12.31 -16.80 -1.44
N SER A 189 -11.49 -17.84 -1.17
CA SER A 189 -11.80 -18.86 -0.15
C SER A 189 -11.61 -18.38 1.29
N LEU A 190 -10.97 -17.22 1.50
CA LEU A 190 -10.73 -16.69 2.86
C LEU A 190 -12.01 -16.15 3.53
N GLY A 191 -13.06 -15.87 2.76
CA GLY A 191 -14.30 -15.31 3.26
C GLY A 191 -14.16 -13.92 3.88
N ASP A 192 -15.23 -13.44 4.47
CA ASP A 192 -15.37 -12.10 5.05
C ASP A 192 -15.27 -12.05 6.58
N VAL A 193 -14.67 -13.06 7.20
CA VAL A 193 -14.44 -13.10 8.65
C VAL A 193 -13.47 -11.97 9.04
N PRO A 194 -13.79 -11.15 10.05
CA PRO A 194 -12.90 -10.10 10.52
C PRO A 194 -11.52 -10.62 10.92
N TYR A 195 -10.48 -9.87 10.60
CA TYR A 195 -9.09 -10.21 10.89
C TYR A 195 -8.30 -9.00 11.38
N LEU A 196 -7.18 -9.26 12.05
CA LEU A 196 -6.24 -8.23 12.44
C LEU A 196 -5.48 -7.75 11.19
N ALA A 197 -5.78 -6.54 10.75
CA ALA A 197 -5.15 -5.88 9.61
C ALA A 197 -3.86 -5.19 10.04
N ARG A 198 -3.91 -4.33 11.07
CA ARG A 198 -2.72 -3.66 11.63
C ARG A 198 -2.63 -3.87 13.13
N LEU A 199 -1.40 -4.00 13.60
CA LEU A 199 -1.01 -3.89 15.01
C LEU A 199 0.42 -3.36 15.04
N MET A 200 0.57 -2.06 15.24
CA MET A 200 1.83 -1.37 15.03
C MET A 200 2.11 -0.40 16.17
N ILE A 201 3.38 -0.31 16.56
CA ILE A 201 3.90 0.77 17.38
C ILE A 201 4.70 1.73 16.50
N ARG A 202 4.50 3.03 16.69
CA ARG A 202 5.29 4.11 16.11
C ARG A 202 6.01 4.86 17.22
N GLN A 203 7.33 5.04 17.07
CA GLN A 203 8.17 5.81 17.97
C GLN A 203 8.80 6.98 17.22
N ILE A 204 8.65 8.20 17.73
CA ILE A 204 9.20 9.44 17.19
C ILE A 204 10.39 9.85 18.05
N ILE A 205 11.52 10.15 17.44
CA ILE A 205 12.73 10.66 18.09
C ILE A 205 12.98 12.07 17.54
N PRO A 206 12.73 13.14 18.34
CA PRO A 206 12.91 14.51 17.89
C PRO A 206 14.39 14.85 17.70
N LEU A 207 14.73 15.45 16.56
CA LEU A 207 16.07 15.96 16.25
C LEU A 207 16.11 17.49 16.16
N SER A 208 14.94 18.16 16.15
CA SER A 208 14.81 19.61 16.19
C SER A 208 13.72 20.05 17.16
N LYS A 209 13.75 21.31 17.55
CA LYS A 209 12.66 21.95 18.34
C LYS A 209 11.60 22.57 17.44
N GLU A 210 11.92 22.84 16.19
CA GLU A 210 11.00 23.34 15.19
C GLU A 210 9.92 22.29 14.93
N GLN A 211 8.67 22.73 14.84
CA GLN A 211 7.51 21.87 14.65
C GLN A 211 6.89 22.14 13.28
N VAL A 212 6.41 21.08 12.66
CA VAL A 212 5.56 21.11 11.45
C VAL A 212 4.18 20.61 11.80
N THR A 213 3.16 21.27 11.26
CA THR A 213 1.77 20.82 11.40
C THR A 213 1.56 19.61 10.50
N VAL A 214 0.91 18.58 11.03
CA VAL A 214 0.54 17.36 10.31
C VAL A 214 -0.94 17.09 10.50
N GLU A 215 -1.54 16.39 9.54
CA GLU A 215 -2.93 15.96 9.65
C GLU A 215 -3.03 14.74 10.57
N ARG A 216 -4.00 14.77 11.47
CA ARG A 216 -4.32 13.66 12.36
C ARG A 216 -5.20 12.65 11.65
N GLY A 217 -4.90 11.35 11.81
CA GLY A 217 -5.64 10.29 11.15
C GLY A 217 -5.35 8.90 11.71
N PRO A 218 -5.86 7.86 11.06
CA PRO A 218 -5.76 6.47 11.53
C PRO A 218 -4.33 5.96 11.77
N LEU A 219 -3.31 6.55 11.12
CA LEU A 219 -1.90 6.14 11.22
C LEU A 219 -0.99 7.22 11.85
N ALA A 220 -1.57 8.34 12.30
CA ALA A 220 -0.84 9.45 12.91
C ALA A 220 -1.75 10.23 13.85
N LEU A 221 -1.49 10.20 15.16
CA LEU A 221 -2.35 10.84 16.18
C LEU A 221 -1.91 12.25 16.54
N HIS A 222 -0.66 12.63 16.26
CA HIS A 222 -0.18 13.97 16.53
C HIS A 222 -0.66 14.96 15.47
N THR A 223 -0.94 16.20 15.88
CA THR A 223 -1.23 17.34 14.99
C THR A 223 0.01 18.17 14.68
N SER A 224 1.12 17.89 15.38
CA SER A 224 2.41 18.57 15.21
C SER A 224 3.56 17.59 15.46
N LEU A 225 4.57 17.63 14.61
CA LEU A 225 5.76 16.80 14.69
C LEU A 225 7.04 17.66 14.61
N PRO A 226 8.15 17.23 15.22
CA PRO A 226 9.45 17.87 14.99
C PRO A 226 9.80 17.88 13.50
N ALA A 227 10.21 19.03 12.96
CA ALA A 227 10.54 19.17 11.55
C ALA A 227 11.68 18.24 11.11
N ARG A 228 12.67 18.02 12.00
CA ARG A 228 13.68 16.96 11.84
C ARG A 228 13.48 15.93 12.91
N ARG A 229 13.32 14.66 12.47
CA ARG A 229 13.02 13.54 13.36
C ARG A 229 13.49 12.23 12.76
N ILE A 230 13.59 11.22 13.61
CA ILE A 230 13.64 9.81 13.22
C ILE A 230 12.33 9.18 13.67
N GLU A 231 11.72 8.37 12.82
CA GLU A 231 10.56 7.56 13.15
C GLU A 231 10.91 6.08 13.02
N PHE A 232 10.46 5.31 13.97
CA PHE A 232 10.57 3.86 13.96
C PHE A 232 9.19 3.26 14.06
N ARG A 233 8.86 2.34 13.16
CA ARG A 233 7.61 1.57 13.17
C ARG A 233 7.91 0.10 13.24
N LEU A 234 7.18 -0.63 14.05
CA LEU A 234 7.33 -2.08 14.24
C LEU A 234 5.96 -2.72 14.42
N GLY A 235 5.74 -3.82 13.72
CA GLY A 235 4.52 -4.63 13.86
C GLY A 235 3.94 -5.08 12.54
N LYS A 236 2.61 -5.25 12.53
CA LYS A 236 1.82 -5.63 11.37
C LYS A 236 1.24 -4.40 10.70
N PHE A 237 1.44 -4.28 9.37
CA PHE A 237 0.97 -3.16 8.54
C PHE A 237 0.92 -3.56 7.06
N THR A 238 0.42 -2.71 6.18
CA THR A 238 0.66 -2.84 4.74
C THR A 238 1.80 -1.92 4.31
N ILE A 239 2.62 -2.35 3.36
CA ILE A 239 3.77 -1.57 2.87
C ILE A 239 3.31 -0.28 2.16
N PRO A 240 2.25 -0.29 1.34
CA PRO A 240 1.70 0.92 0.74
C PRO A 240 1.26 2.04 1.70
N ASP A 241 1.11 1.77 3.00
CA ASP A 241 0.89 2.84 3.97
C ASP A 241 2.09 3.81 4.07
N PHE A 242 3.29 3.38 3.67
CA PHE A 242 4.55 4.09 3.93
C PHE A 242 5.47 4.22 2.71
N PHE A 243 5.40 3.31 1.76
CA PHE A 243 6.23 3.27 0.56
C PHE A 243 5.37 3.42 -0.69
N ASP A 244 5.90 4.05 -1.74
CA ASP A 244 5.22 4.31 -3.01
C ASP A 244 3.91 5.11 -2.84
N VAL A 245 3.81 5.95 -1.82
CA VAL A 245 2.63 6.78 -1.59
C VAL A 245 2.57 7.89 -2.64
N ASN A 246 1.38 8.10 -3.24
CA ASN A 246 1.11 9.21 -4.15
C ASN A 246 -0.22 9.87 -3.78
N SER A 247 -0.21 11.17 -3.56
CA SER A 247 -1.38 11.92 -3.09
C SER A 247 -2.58 11.90 -4.04
N TYR A 248 -2.35 11.53 -5.29
CA TYR A 248 -3.34 11.59 -6.37
C TYR A 248 -3.68 10.22 -6.98
N GLY A 249 -2.91 9.18 -6.66
CA GLY A 249 -3.10 7.82 -7.16
C GLY A 249 -3.41 6.79 -6.06
N SER A 250 -2.79 6.93 -4.86
CA SER A 250 -2.83 5.92 -3.80
C SER A 250 -4.00 6.11 -2.82
N ASP A 251 -5.24 6.13 -3.31
CA ASP A 251 -6.46 6.17 -2.48
C ASP A 251 -7.59 5.41 -3.18
N SER A 252 -7.57 4.09 -3.07
CA SER A 252 -8.58 3.21 -3.68
C SER A 252 -10.00 3.41 -3.14
N HIS A 253 -10.19 4.17 -2.06
CA HIS A 253 -11.50 4.42 -1.48
C HIS A 253 -12.17 5.68 -2.03
N LEU A 254 -11.39 6.68 -2.45
CA LEU A 254 -11.92 7.96 -2.93
C LEU A 254 -11.35 8.41 -4.28
N GLN A 255 -10.35 7.69 -4.83
CA GLN A 255 -9.71 7.98 -6.12
C GLN A 255 -9.84 6.78 -7.07
N PHE A 256 -8.76 6.33 -7.67
CA PHE A 256 -8.72 5.22 -8.63
C PHE A 256 -8.93 3.86 -7.97
N LEU A 257 -9.36 2.86 -8.75
CA LEU A 257 -9.62 1.49 -8.28
C LEU A 257 -8.56 0.49 -8.75
N ASN A 258 -7.85 0.82 -9.84
CA ASN A 258 -6.93 -0.11 -10.48
C ASN A 258 -5.68 -0.36 -9.62
N TRP A 259 -5.26 -1.62 -9.50
CA TRP A 259 -4.11 -2.02 -8.70
C TRP A 259 -2.82 -1.31 -9.12
N THR A 260 -2.54 -1.20 -10.45
CA THR A 260 -1.31 -0.59 -10.95
C THR A 260 -1.38 0.93 -11.07
N VAL A 261 -2.45 1.55 -10.52
CA VAL A 261 -2.58 2.99 -10.28
C VAL A 261 -2.40 3.30 -8.80
N ASP A 262 -2.94 2.46 -7.91
CA ASP A 262 -2.78 2.67 -6.47
C ASP A 262 -1.31 2.56 -6.05
N ASN A 263 -0.61 1.54 -6.59
CA ASN A 263 0.83 1.35 -6.44
C ASN A 263 1.47 0.93 -7.76
N ASP A 264 2.79 1.14 -7.89
CA ASP A 264 3.55 0.68 -9.05
C ASP A 264 3.39 -0.83 -9.29
N GLY A 265 2.95 -1.22 -10.49
CA GLY A 265 2.75 -2.63 -10.83
C GLY A 265 4.03 -3.46 -10.73
N ALA A 266 5.19 -2.89 -11.04
CA ALA A 266 6.47 -3.58 -10.96
C ALA A 266 7.05 -3.64 -9.53
N TYR A 267 6.41 -2.99 -8.55
CA TYR A 267 6.78 -3.07 -7.13
C TYR A 267 6.13 -4.28 -6.45
N ASP A 268 6.80 -5.42 -6.51
CA ASP A 268 6.35 -6.67 -5.87
C ASP A 268 6.62 -6.62 -4.35
N TYR A 269 5.90 -5.76 -3.63
CA TYR A 269 6.11 -5.53 -2.19
C TYR A 269 5.72 -6.76 -1.35
N ALA A 270 6.41 -6.93 -0.22
CA ALA A 270 6.20 -8.07 0.68
C ALA A 270 4.84 -7.99 1.39
N ALA A 271 3.91 -8.86 1.02
CA ALA A 271 2.60 -8.97 1.66
C ALA A 271 2.05 -10.39 1.54
N ASN A 272 1.19 -10.78 2.48
CA ASN A 272 0.36 -11.95 2.31
C ASN A 272 -0.83 -11.66 1.36
N THR A 273 -1.63 -12.65 1.03
CA THR A 273 -2.77 -12.51 0.10
C THR A 273 -3.84 -11.49 0.55
N ARG A 274 -3.80 -10.99 1.78
CA ARG A 274 -4.67 -9.91 2.28
C ARG A 274 -4.01 -8.51 2.18
N GLY A 275 -2.77 -8.42 1.69
CA GLY A 275 -2.04 -7.16 1.56
C GLY A 275 -1.21 -6.75 2.78
N TYR A 276 -1.11 -7.58 3.82
CA TYR A 276 -0.43 -7.23 5.09
C TYR A 276 0.83 -8.06 5.32
N THR A 277 1.79 -7.46 6.05
CA THR A 277 3.02 -8.12 6.48
C THR A 277 3.38 -7.71 7.90
N ASP A 278 4.35 -8.42 8.52
CA ASP A 278 5.00 -8.01 9.75
C ASP A 278 6.40 -7.50 9.42
N GLY A 279 6.80 -6.38 10.03
CA GLY A 279 8.09 -5.77 9.70
C GLY A 279 8.49 -4.61 10.59
N ALA A 280 9.60 -3.99 10.22
CA ALA A 280 10.14 -2.79 10.85
C ALA A 280 10.52 -1.76 9.80
N ILE A 281 10.25 -0.49 10.08
CA ILE A 281 10.58 0.66 9.23
C ILE A 281 11.34 1.67 10.07
N LEU A 282 12.43 2.18 9.53
CA LEU A 282 13.19 3.33 10.04
C LEU A 282 13.09 4.45 9.01
N GLU A 283 12.68 5.63 9.45
CA GLU A 283 12.52 6.81 8.61
C GLU A 283 13.25 8.00 9.22
N TYR A 284 13.92 8.77 8.40
CA TYR A 284 14.47 10.09 8.72
C TYR A 284 13.74 11.14 7.91
N ASP A 285 13.23 12.16 8.59
CA ASP A 285 12.56 13.30 7.97
C ASP A 285 13.32 14.60 8.21
N ASP A 286 13.36 15.44 7.19
CA ASP A 286 13.75 16.83 7.23
C ASP A 286 12.77 17.66 6.38
N HIS A 287 12.86 18.99 6.38
CA HIS A 287 11.93 19.93 5.73
C HIS A 287 11.60 19.61 4.26
N TRP A 288 12.56 19.09 3.50
CA TRP A 288 12.42 18.88 2.06
C TRP A 288 12.81 17.46 1.61
N PHE A 289 13.23 16.64 2.55
CA PHE A 289 13.78 15.32 2.26
C PHE A 289 13.38 14.31 3.31
N SER A 290 13.01 13.11 2.89
CA SER A 290 12.93 11.94 3.77
C SER A 290 13.67 10.74 3.18
N ALA A 291 14.14 9.87 4.07
CA ALA A 291 14.75 8.60 3.71
C ALA A 291 14.17 7.50 4.58
N ARG A 292 13.63 6.47 3.95
CA ARG A 292 12.90 5.40 4.61
C ARG A 292 13.50 4.06 4.23
N PHE A 293 13.79 3.22 5.23
CA PHE A 293 14.26 1.85 5.05
C PHE A 293 13.38 0.90 5.84
N GLY A 294 12.94 -0.19 5.19
CA GLY A 294 12.08 -1.18 5.80
C GLY A 294 12.55 -2.61 5.53
N VAL A 295 12.32 -3.49 6.52
CA VAL A 295 12.54 -4.93 6.41
C VAL A 295 11.27 -5.65 6.83
N MET A 296 10.70 -6.47 5.95
CA MET A 296 9.40 -7.12 6.09
C MET A 296 9.50 -8.62 5.85
N LEU A 297 8.58 -9.38 6.43
CA LEU A 297 8.44 -10.80 6.17
C LEU A 297 7.77 -11.04 4.80
N MET A 298 8.29 -12.01 4.07
CA MET A 298 7.69 -12.49 2.81
C MET A 298 6.72 -13.65 3.07
N PRO A 299 5.69 -13.86 2.24
CA PRO A 299 4.89 -15.08 2.30
C PRO A 299 5.74 -16.32 2.02
N LYS A 300 5.30 -17.47 2.54
CA LYS A 300 5.96 -18.78 2.30
C LYS A 300 5.90 -19.22 0.85
N VAL A 301 4.84 -18.82 0.15
CA VAL A 301 4.61 -19.07 -1.28
C VAL A 301 3.93 -17.86 -1.89
N ALA A 302 4.05 -17.68 -3.21
CA ALA A 302 3.40 -16.60 -3.94
C ALA A 302 1.89 -16.54 -3.62
N ASN A 303 1.37 -15.35 -3.34
CA ASN A 303 0.00 -15.07 -2.93
C ASN A 303 -0.49 -15.93 -1.72
N GLY A 304 0.42 -16.36 -0.85
CA GLY A 304 0.12 -17.16 0.33
C GLY A 304 -0.40 -16.32 1.49
N ILE A 305 -1.22 -16.94 2.37
CA ILE A 305 -1.73 -16.28 3.59
C ILE A 305 -0.68 -16.26 4.72
N TYR A 306 0.20 -17.25 4.75
CA TYR A 306 1.17 -17.42 5.84
C TYR A 306 2.51 -16.79 5.49
N LEU A 307 3.00 -15.93 6.38
CA LEU A 307 4.32 -15.34 6.29
C LEU A 307 5.40 -16.33 6.76
N GLU A 308 6.62 -16.20 6.21
CA GLU A 308 7.79 -16.92 6.66
C GLU A 308 8.44 -16.15 7.82
N ALA A 309 8.33 -16.72 9.03
CA ALA A 309 8.85 -16.06 10.23
C ALA A 309 10.38 -16.03 10.30
N ASN A 310 11.07 -16.87 9.51
CA ASN A 310 12.53 -16.86 9.46
C ASN A 310 13.03 -15.80 8.48
N ILE A 311 13.28 -14.60 8.98
CA ILE A 311 13.74 -13.43 8.20
C ILE A 311 15.07 -13.68 7.46
N ALA A 312 15.88 -14.64 7.90
CA ALA A 312 17.09 -15.04 7.19
C ALA A 312 16.79 -15.85 5.93
N GLN A 313 15.64 -16.51 5.87
CA GLN A 313 15.20 -17.30 4.72
C GLN A 313 14.36 -16.49 3.74
N ALA A 314 13.44 -15.64 4.25
CA ALA A 314 12.57 -14.85 3.39
C ALA A 314 12.31 -13.46 4.00
N ARG A 315 12.55 -12.42 3.20
CA ARG A 315 12.31 -11.03 3.58
C ARG A 315 12.24 -10.13 2.35
N GLY A 316 11.53 -9.03 2.48
CA GLY A 316 11.58 -7.86 1.61
C GLY A 316 12.41 -6.76 2.27
N GLU A 317 13.32 -6.15 1.54
CA GLU A 317 14.08 -4.96 1.94
C GLU A 317 13.69 -3.83 1.00
N ASN A 318 13.30 -2.67 1.56
CA ASN A 318 12.86 -1.50 0.79
C ASN A 318 13.63 -0.27 1.22
N LEU A 319 14.05 0.55 0.27
CA LEU A 319 14.65 1.86 0.50
C LEU A 319 13.94 2.88 -0.37
N GLU A 320 13.38 3.92 0.25
CA GLU A 320 12.77 5.04 -0.45
C GLU A 320 13.42 6.36 -0.02
N LEU A 321 13.63 7.23 -1.00
CA LEU A 321 14.18 8.57 -0.85
C LEU A 321 13.20 9.56 -1.47
N ASP A 322 12.69 10.48 -0.66
CA ASP A 322 11.72 11.48 -1.09
C ASP A 322 12.35 12.86 -1.08
N ALA A 323 12.04 13.65 -2.09
CA ALA A 323 12.37 15.06 -2.13
C ALA A 323 11.12 15.88 -2.45
N THR A 324 10.80 16.87 -1.61
CA THR A 324 9.65 17.75 -1.77
C THR A 324 10.11 19.19 -1.95
N GLY A 325 9.46 19.93 -2.84
CA GLY A 325 9.82 21.32 -3.09
C GLY A 325 8.85 22.04 -4.02
N ASN A 326 9.03 23.34 -4.17
CA ASN A 326 8.21 24.17 -5.06
C ASN A 326 8.90 24.33 -6.43
N TRP A 327 8.93 23.25 -7.20
CA TRP A 327 9.79 23.19 -8.41
C TRP A 327 9.14 23.78 -9.66
N LEU A 328 7.89 23.39 -9.95
CA LEU A 328 7.20 23.87 -11.16
C LEU A 328 6.14 24.90 -10.77
N LEU A 329 6.19 26.07 -11.42
CA LEU A 329 5.23 27.17 -11.23
C LEU A 329 5.10 27.63 -9.76
N HIS A 330 6.15 27.44 -8.95
CA HIS A 330 6.16 27.73 -7.50
C HIS A 330 5.05 26.98 -6.73
N ARG A 331 4.73 25.76 -7.15
CA ARG A 331 3.76 24.85 -6.53
C ARG A 331 4.46 23.63 -5.96
N SER A 332 3.85 23.06 -4.94
CA SER A 332 4.37 21.86 -4.27
C SER A 332 4.46 20.69 -5.23
N GLY A 333 5.56 19.97 -5.16
CA GLY A 333 5.78 18.73 -5.86
C GLY A 333 6.68 17.81 -5.06
N THR A 334 6.54 16.51 -5.26
CA THR A 334 7.37 15.48 -4.62
C THR A 334 7.87 14.51 -5.67
N VAL A 335 9.13 14.12 -5.56
CA VAL A 335 9.72 13.01 -6.32
C VAL A 335 10.23 11.99 -5.33
N ARG A 336 9.90 10.72 -5.57
CA ARG A 336 10.32 9.59 -4.74
C ARG A 336 11.09 8.61 -5.60
N PHE A 337 12.18 8.10 -5.06
CA PHE A 337 12.94 7.00 -5.65
C PHE A 337 12.90 5.82 -4.68
N LEU A 338 12.30 4.72 -5.13
CA LEU A 338 12.21 3.48 -4.37
C LEU A 338 13.09 2.41 -5.00
N SER A 339 13.74 1.60 -4.17
CA SER A 339 14.38 0.35 -4.56
C SER A 339 13.98 -0.75 -3.60
N TYR A 340 13.79 -1.97 -4.11
CA TYR A 340 13.44 -3.11 -3.29
C TYR A 340 14.24 -4.36 -3.63
N LEU A 341 14.39 -5.25 -2.66
CA LEU A 341 14.99 -6.56 -2.79
C LEU A 341 14.15 -7.58 -2.01
N ASN A 342 13.55 -8.52 -2.71
CA ASN A 342 12.84 -9.66 -2.13
C ASN A 342 13.70 -10.91 -2.16
N ILE A 343 13.79 -11.60 -1.04
CA ILE A 343 14.44 -12.90 -0.90
C ILE A 343 13.37 -13.87 -0.40
N ALA A 344 13.09 -14.93 -1.18
CA ALA A 344 12.04 -15.89 -0.81
C ALA A 344 12.20 -17.24 -1.53
N ASN A 345 11.23 -18.13 -1.33
CA ASN A 345 11.14 -19.41 -2.03
C ASN A 345 10.44 -19.21 -3.39
N MET A 346 11.14 -18.64 -4.35
CA MET A 346 10.60 -18.24 -5.65
C MET A 346 10.90 -19.29 -6.75
N GLY A 347 9.98 -19.45 -7.69
CA GLY A 347 10.20 -20.12 -8.96
C GLY A 347 11.01 -19.24 -9.93
N ASN A 348 11.50 -19.84 -11.02
CA ASN A 348 12.23 -19.14 -12.07
C ASN A 348 11.65 -19.48 -13.44
N TYR A 349 11.32 -18.45 -14.23
CA TYR A 349 10.65 -18.61 -15.51
C TYR A 349 11.52 -19.30 -16.55
N GLU A 350 12.82 -19.02 -16.61
CA GLU A 350 13.75 -19.65 -17.57
C GLU A 350 13.89 -21.14 -17.27
N GLU A 351 14.01 -21.54 -15.98
CA GLU A 351 14.06 -22.97 -15.59
C GLU A 351 12.74 -23.68 -15.94
N ALA A 352 11.59 -23.05 -15.65
CA ALA A 352 10.29 -23.62 -15.99
C ALA A 352 10.10 -23.82 -17.50
N ASN A 353 10.55 -22.86 -18.31
CA ASN A 353 10.53 -22.96 -19.77
C ASN A 353 11.48 -24.04 -20.27
N ALA A 354 12.69 -24.16 -19.70
CA ALA A 354 13.67 -25.18 -20.08
C ALA A 354 13.15 -26.60 -19.80
N ASN A 355 12.54 -26.84 -18.63
CA ASN A 355 11.95 -28.13 -18.27
C ASN A 355 10.81 -28.54 -19.23
N TYR A 356 10.01 -27.56 -19.68
CA TYR A 356 8.99 -27.80 -20.71
C TYR A 356 9.59 -28.13 -22.07
N LEU A 357 10.57 -27.35 -22.54
CA LEU A 357 11.20 -27.52 -23.83
C LEU A 357 12.02 -28.82 -23.92
N SER A 358 12.57 -29.31 -22.81
CA SER A 358 13.26 -30.62 -22.75
C SER A 358 12.30 -31.81 -22.75
N GLY A 359 10.99 -31.58 -22.62
CA GLY A 359 9.98 -32.63 -22.50
C GLY A 359 9.90 -33.29 -21.12
N GLU A 360 10.56 -32.70 -20.10
CA GLU A 360 10.50 -33.18 -18.73
C GLU A 360 9.09 -33.02 -18.13
N VAL A 361 8.39 -31.97 -18.53
CA VAL A 361 7.00 -31.68 -18.12
C VAL A 361 6.14 -31.38 -19.34
N SER A 362 4.85 -31.74 -19.28
CA SER A 362 3.87 -31.45 -20.35
C SER A 362 3.37 -30.01 -20.39
N THR A 363 3.51 -29.28 -19.30
CA THR A 363 3.14 -27.86 -19.15
C THR A 363 4.15 -27.21 -18.23
N PRO A 364 4.65 -25.99 -18.53
CA PRO A 364 5.61 -25.33 -17.66
C PRO A 364 4.98 -25.00 -16.30
N SER A 365 5.75 -25.20 -15.23
CA SER A 365 5.31 -24.98 -13.86
C SER A 365 6.32 -24.11 -13.11
N ILE A 366 5.94 -22.90 -12.77
CA ILE A 366 6.79 -21.99 -11.99
C ILE A 366 7.03 -22.54 -10.57
N SER A 367 6.02 -23.15 -9.96
CA SER A 367 6.10 -23.70 -8.61
C SER A 367 7.05 -24.90 -8.51
N SER A 368 7.24 -25.70 -9.57
CA SER A 368 8.18 -26.82 -9.58
C SER A 368 9.65 -26.39 -9.55
N THR A 369 9.93 -25.14 -9.91
CA THR A 369 11.28 -24.56 -9.92
C THR A 369 11.60 -23.74 -8.68
N ARG A 370 10.72 -23.71 -7.67
CA ARG A 370 10.93 -22.92 -6.45
C ARG A 370 12.18 -23.36 -5.71
N LYS A 371 12.99 -22.38 -5.33
CA LYS A 371 14.19 -22.55 -4.51
C LYS A 371 14.26 -21.44 -3.49
N GLN A 372 14.57 -21.83 -2.23
CA GLN A 372 14.76 -20.87 -1.13
C GLN A 372 15.96 -19.97 -1.41
N GLY A 373 15.83 -18.68 -1.07
CA GLY A 373 16.90 -17.69 -1.21
C GLY A 373 17.04 -17.07 -2.58
N ARG A 374 16.11 -17.31 -3.50
CA ARG A 374 16.07 -16.56 -4.77
C ARG A 374 15.73 -15.11 -4.52
N LYS A 375 16.22 -14.26 -5.39
CA LYS A 375 16.13 -12.80 -5.27
C LYS A 375 15.37 -12.21 -6.44
N LYS A 376 14.42 -11.31 -6.13
CA LYS A 376 13.77 -10.40 -7.09
C LYS A 376 14.02 -8.98 -6.61
N TYR A 377 14.40 -8.07 -7.49
CA TYR A 377 14.66 -6.69 -7.16
C TYR A 377 14.12 -5.74 -8.21
N GLY A 378 13.86 -4.53 -7.81
CA GLY A 378 13.36 -3.50 -8.71
C GLY A 378 13.61 -2.09 -8.21
N PHE A 379 13.23 -1.15 -9.07
CA PHE A 379 13.35 0.29 -8.85
C PHE A 379 12.10 0.98 -9.36
N GLU A 380 11.77 2.07 -8.70
CA GLU A 380 10.65 2.92 -9.05
C GLU A 380 11.03 4.39 -8.94
N LEU A 381 10.46 5.19 -9.83
CA LEU A 381 10.41 6.64 -9.75
C LEU A 381 8.94 7.06 -9.70
N ASN A 382 8.52 7.69 -8.60
CA ASN A 382 7.17 8.20 -8.38
C ASN A 382 7.24 9.73 -8.27
N PHE A 383 6.35 10.43 -8.93
CA PHE A 383 6.28 11.87 -8.87
C PHE A 383 4.86 12.39 -8.77
N GLU A 384 4.72 13.53 -8.12
CA GLU A 384 3.49 14.31 -8.07
C GLU A 384 3.82 15.79 -8.12
N GLN A 385 2.98 16.58 -8.77
CA GLN A 385 3.17 18.02 -8.91
C GLN A 385 1.83 18.75 -8.93
N GLU A 386 1.65 19.67 -8.01
CA GLU A 386 0.54 20.60 -8.07
C GLU A 386 0.69 21.60 -9.22
N LEU A 387 -0.42 21.93 -9.82
CA LEU A 387 -0.53 22.93 -10.88
C LEU A 387 -1.54 24.01 -10.46
N PRO A 388 -1.55 25.19 -11.14
CA PRO A 388 -2.57 26.20 -10.91
C PRO A 388 -3.99 25.66 -11.06
N ALA A 389 -4.93 26.27 -10.33
CA ALA A 389 -6.36 25.98 -10.43
C ALA A 389 -6.74 24.58 -9.88
N ASN A 390 -6.08 24.13 -8.80
CA ASN A 390 -6.35 22.88 -8.09
C ASN A 390 -6.24 21.64 -9.00
N LEU A 391 -5.41 21.74 -10.03
CA LEU A 391 -4.98 20.60 -10.85
C LEU A 391 -3.72 20.00 -10.23
N ALA A 392 -3.54 18.72 -10.44
CA ALA A 392 -2.29 18.02 -10.20
C ALA A 392 -1.98 17.06 -11.34
N VAL A 393 -0.70 16.78 -11.53
CA VAL A 393 -0.22 15.70 -12.40
C VAL A 393 0.64 14.78 -11.55
N PHE A 394 0.58 13.49 -11.87
CA PHE A 394 1.32 12.47 -11.17
C PHE A 394 1.72 11.33 -12.11
N GLY A 395 2.60 10.47 -11.65
CA GLY A 395 2.93 9.26 -12.41
C GLY A 395 4.04 8.46 -11.76
N ARG A 396 4.21 7.25 -12.28
CA ARG A 396 5.20 6.28 -11.85
C ARG A 396 5.92 5.66 -13.03
N VAL A 397 7.15 5.26 -12.81
CA VAL A 397 7.92 4.42 -13.74
C VAL A 397 8.61 3.36 -12.92
N GLY A 398 8.18 2.12 -13.06
CA GLY A 398 8.69 0.97 -12.35
C GLY A 398 9.40 -0.02 -13.24
N TRP A 399 10.36 -0.72 -12.66
CA TRP A 399 11.11 -1.79 -13.29
C TRP A 399 11.53 -2.85 -12.27
N SER A 400 11.36 -4.12 -12.63
CA SER A 400 11.91 -5.26 -11.89
C SER A 400 12.72 -6.17 -12.82
N ASP A 401 13.55 -7.06 -12.25
CA ASP A 401 14.35 -7.99 -13.03
C ASP A 401 13.51 -9.08 -13.72
N GLY A 402 12.33 -9.40 -13.23
CA GLY A 402 11.32 -10.26 -13.84
C GLY A 402 11.74 -11.72 -14.08
N ARG A 403 12.90 -12.16 -13.56
CA ARG A 403 13.41 -13.53 -13.78
C ARG A 403 12.71 -14.55 -12.92
N ASN A 404 12.37 -14.14 -11.71
CA ASN A 404 11.76 -14.98 -10.70
C ASN A 404 10.28 -14.65 -10.54
N GLU A 405 9.55 -15.62 -10.00
CA GLU A 405 8.11 -15.57 -9.74
C GLU A 405 7.71 -14.27 -9.01
N SER A 406 6.67 -13.59 -9.50
CA SER A 406 6.02 -12.52 -8.76
C SER A 406 5.33 -13.10 -7.53
N PHE A 407 5.35 -12.37 -6.40
CA PHE A 407 5.12 -13.04 -5.13
C PHE A 407 3.89 -12.55 -4.39
N ALA A 408 3.62 -11.25 -4.41
CA ALA A 408 2.60 -10.71 -3.53
C ALA A 408 1.57 -9.79 -4.20
N TYR A 409 1.99 -8.88 -5.09
CA TYR A 409 1.11 -7.83 -5.59
C TYR A 409 0.57 -8.10 -6.98
N THR A 410 1.36 -7.87 -8.03
CA THR A 410 0.96 -8.08 -9.42
C THR A 410 1.94 -9.00 -10.13
N GLU A 411 1.55 -9.53 -11.30
CA GLU A 411 2.47 -10.18 -12.23
C GLU A 411 2.90 -9.18 -13.29
N ASP A 412 3.68 -8.17 -12.87
CA ASP A 412 4.21 -7.11 -13.73
C ASP A 412 5.72 -6.92 -13.48
N ASP A 413 6.45 -6.56 -14.54
CA ASP A 413 7.89 -6.34 -14.47
C ASP A 413 8.27 -4.92 -14.89
N ARG A 414 7.38 -4.19 -15.57
CA ARG A 414 7.57 -2.81 -16.01
C ARG A 414 6.25 -2.07 -16.08
N THR A 415 6.16 -0.97 -15.36
CA THR A 415 5.01 -0.07 -15.35
C THR A 415 5.41 1.32 -15.79
N VAL A 416 4.58 1.96 -16.59
CA VAL A 416 4.60 3.40 -16.83
C VAL A 416 3.21 3.93 -16.60
N GLU A 417 3.09 4.88 -15.69
CA GLU A 417 1.84 5.51 -15.29
C GLU A 417 1.94 7.03 -15.43
N THR A 418 0.86 7.67 -15.88
CA THR A 418 0.71 9.12 -15.84
C THR A 418 -0.75 9.51 -15.71
N GLY A 419 -1.04 10.44 -14.80
CA GLY A 419 -2.40 10.84 -14.48
C GLY A 419 -2.54 12.34 -14.21
N ILE A 420 -3.80 12.76 -14.20
CA ILE A 420 -4.24 14.09 -13.82
C ILE A 420 -5.33 13.98 -12.77
N PHE A 421 -5.35 14.94 -11.86
CA PHE A 421 -6.31 15.00 -10.77
C PHE A 421 -6.78 16.43 -10.56
N SER A 422 -8.04 16.61 -10.10
CA SER A 422 -8.58 17.90 -9.69
C SER A 422 -9.60 17.77 -8.57
N LYS A 423 -9.56 18.70 -7.61
CA LYS A 423 -10.65 18.92 -6.65
C LYS A 423 -11.76 19.78 -7.27
N GLY A 424 -12.96 19.68 -6.71
CA GLY A 424 -14.19 20.27 -7.24
C GLY A 424 -14.40 21.76 -7.00
N ASP A 425 -13.40 22.50 -6.55
CA ASP A 425 -13.51 23.93 -6.23
C ASP A 425 -14.02 24.76 -7.43
N LYS A 426 -13.60 24.42 -8.64
CA LYS A 426 -13.99 25.12 -9.88
C LYS A 426 -15.48 25.06 -10.18
N TRP A 427 -16.16 24.00 -9.72
CA TRP A 427 -17.62 23.83 -9.89
C TRP A 427 -18.37 23.88 -8.55
N ARG A 428 -17.77 24.53 -7.53
CA ARG A 428 -18.36 24.81 -6.22
C ARG A 428 -18.70 23.57 -5.38
N ARG A 429 -17.96 22.50 -5.58
CA ARG A 429 -18.07 21.23 -4.84
C ARG A 429 -16.69 20.81 -4.34
N LYS A 430 -16.16 21.58 -3.39
CA LYS A 430 -14.75 21.52 -2.92
C LYS A 430 -14.27 20.12 -2.49
N ASN A 431 -15.21 19.27 -2.04
CA ASN A 431 -14.91 17.93 -1.54
C ASN A 431 -15.08 16.85 -2.64
N ASP A 432 -15.57 17.21 -3.83
CA ASP A 432 -15.59 16.28 -4.97
C ASP A 432 -14.18 16.10 -5.54
N ARG A 433 -13.96 14.97 -6.17
CA ARG A 433 -12.68 14.59 -6.79
C ARG A 433 -12.93 14.05 -8.19
N VAL A 434 -12.04 14.36 -9.11
CA VAL A 434 -12.04 13.80 -10.46
C VAL A 434 -10.61 13.50 -10.89
N GLY A 435 -10.40 12.38 -11.55
CA GLY A 435 -9.11 12.01 -12.09
C GLY A 435 -9.21 11.18 -13.34
N ALA A 436 -8.12 11.18 -14.10
CA ALA A 436 -7.92 10.29 -15.24
C ALA A 436 -6.45 9.87 -15.29
N VAL A 437 -6.19 8.61 -15.61
CA VAL A 437 -4.86 8.02 -15.62
C VAL A 437 -4.71 7.07 -16.80
N PHE A 438 -3.49 6.98 -17.31
CA PHE A 438 -3.06 5.98 -18.28
C PHE A 438 -1.94 5.16 -17.69
N VAL A 439 -2.03 3.82 -17.81
CA VAL A 439 -1.02 2.86 -17.38
C VAL A 439 -0.65 1.94 -18.53
N ALA A 440 0.62 1.56 -18.60
CA ALA A 440 1.16 0.57 -19.53
C ALA A 440 2.04 -0.42 -18.78
N ASN A 441 1.57 -1.68 -18.68
CA ASN A 441 2.20 -2.77 -17.96
C ASN A 441 2.86 -3.76 -18.93
N GLN A 442 4.01 -4.32 -18.57
CA GLN A 442 4.73 -5.32 -19.36
C GLN A 442 5.46 -6.32 -18.48
N ILE A 443 5.61 -7.55 -19.02
CA ILE A 443 6.43 -8.62 -18.44
C ILE A 443 7.65 -8.92 -19.33
N VAL A 444 8.71 -9.47 -18.72
CA VAL A 444 9.93 -9.87 -19.44
C VAL A 444 9.69 -11.05 -20.40
N ALA A 445 10.60 -11.22 -21.36
CA ALA A 445 10.47 -12.25 -22.41
C ALA A 445 10.35 -13.68 -21.84
N ALA A 446 11.09 -14.03 -20.79
CA ALA A 446 11.00 -15.35 -20.16
C ALA A 446 9.60 -15.62 -19.57
N HIS A 447 8.98 -14.61 -18.95
CA HIS A 447 7.62 -14.69 -18.42
C HIS A 447 6.58 -14.76 -19.55
N GLN A 448 6.76 -13.97 -20.65
CA GLN A 448 5.91 -14.08 -21.84
C GLN A 448 5.95 -15.49 -22.46
N GLN A 449 7.14 -16.08 -22.57
CA GLN A 449 7.30 -17.45 -23.07
C GLN A 449 6.62 -18.46 -22.16
N TYR A 450 6.78 -18.31 -20.83
CA TYR A 450 6.13 -19.16 -19.83
C TYR A 450 4.61 -19.19 -19.99
N LEU A 451 3.98 -18.01 -20.06
CA LEU A 451 2.53 -17.89 -20.30
C LEU A 451 2.15 -18.40 -21.71
N GLY A 452 3.01 -18.16 -22.72
CA GLY A 452 2.82 -18.61 -24.09
C GLY A 452 2.82 -20.14 -24.24
N TYR A 453 3.57 -20.85 -23.41
CA TYR A 453 3.58 -22.32 -23.34
C TYR A 453 2.45 -22.89 -22.44
N GLY A 454 1.53 -22.05 -21.96
CA GLY A 454 0.41 -22.45 -21.13
C GLY A 454 0.70 -22.50 -19.63
N GLY A 455 1.80 -21.90 -19.19
CA GLY A 455 2.13 -21.74 -17.77
C GLY A 455 1.10 -20.91 -17.02
N LEU A 456 0.97 -21.16 -15.72
CA LEU A 456 0.06 -20.45 -14.82
C LEU A 456 0.85 -19.69 -13.77
N GLY A 457 0.61 -18.37 -13.68
CA GLY A 457 0.98 -17.55 -12.55
C GLY A 457 -0.10 -17.54 -11.47
N PHE A 458 0.05 -16.69 -10.46
CA PHE A 458 -1.00 -16.56 -9.45
C PHE A 458 -2.17 -15.67 -9.90
N LEU A 459 -1.98 -14.81 -10.92
CA LEU A 459 -3.02 -13.98 -11.56
C LEU A 459 -3.30 -14.40 -13.01
N LEU A 460 -2.27 -14.78 -13.78
CA LEU A 460 -2.29 -14.87 -15.22
C LEU A 460 -2.20 -16.31 -15.73
N GLY A 461 -2.76 -16.56 -16.91
CA GLY A 461 -2.66 -17.84 -17.59
C GLY A 461 -3.82 -18.14 -18.52
N ASP A 462 -3.73 -17.65 -19.76
CA ASP A 462 -4.74 -17.83 -20.82
C ASP A 462 -4.62 -19.15 -21.58
N GLY A 463 -3.62 -19.99 -21.24
CA GLY A 463 -3.30 -21.22 -21.97
C GLY A 463 -2.42 -21.00 -23.20
N ALA A 464 -2.36 -19.80 -23.73
CA ALA A 464 -1.46 -19.32 -24.77
C ALA A 464 -1.31 -17.79 -24.66
N LEU A 465 -0.32 -17.21 -25.34
CA LEU A 465 -0.10 -15.78 -25.31
C LEU A 465 0.28 -15.25 -26.71
N SER A 466 -0.42 -14.21 -27.17
CA SER A 466 0.03 -13.31 -28.23
C SER A 466 0.58 -12.03 -27.57
N PRO A 467 1.91 -11.90 -27.35
CA PRO A 467 2.46 -10.90 -26.44
C PRO A 467 2.10 -9.46 -26.82
N GLY A 468 1.67 -8.67 -25.85
CA GLY A 468 1.37 -7.26 -25.98
C GLY A 468 1.55 -6.51 -24.66
N THR A 469 1.55 -5.20 -24.69
CA THR A 469 1.48 -4.34 -23.50
C THR A 469 0.04 -4.29 -23.04
N GLU A 470 -0.24 -4.60 -21.78
CA GLU A 470 -1.54 -4.28 -21.17
C GLU A 470 -1.61 -2.78 -20.97
N LYS A 471 -2.62 -2.14 -21.58
CA LYS A 471 -2.80 -0.68 -21.51
C LYS A 471 -4.13 -0.39 -20.88
N ILE A 472 -4.12 0.40 -19.82
CA ILE A 472 -5.27 0.74 -19.03
C ILE A 472 -5.48 2.25 -19.10
N PHE A 473 -6.71 2.66 -19.37
CA PHE A 473 -7.16 4.01 -19.13
C PHE A 473 -8.24 3.94 -18.07
N GLU A 474 -8.07 4.64 -16.97
CA GLU A 474 -9.06 4.76 -15.91
C GLU A 474 -9.47 6.20 -15.71
N GLY A 475 -10.75 6.43 -15.43
CA GLY A 475 -11.30 7.73 -15.08
C GLY A 475 -12.37 7.58 -14.01
N PHE A 476 -12.35 8.48 -13.02
CA PHE A 476 -13.34 8.48 -11.96
C PHE A 476 -13.87 9.88 -11.66
N TYR A 477 -15.06 9.92 -11.08
CA TYR A 477 -15.63 11.08 -10.40
C TYR A 477 -16.22 10.65 -9.06
N THR A 478 -15.69 11.20 -7.97
CA THR A 478 -16.20 10.98 -6.61
C THR A 478 -16.95 12.21 -6.14
N VAL A 479 -18.22 12.02 -5.82
CA VAL A 479 -19.09 13.06 -5.28
C VAL A 479 -19.18 12.92 -3.77
N HIS A 480 -18.91 14.00 -3.04
CA HIS A 480 -19.21 14.11 -1.61
C HIS A 480 -20.71 14.40 -1.45
N LEU A 481 -21.44 13.45 -0.86
CA LEU A 481 -22.89 13.55 -0.72
C LEU A 481 -23.28 14.31 0.54
N TRP A 482 -22.75 13.89 1.68
CA TRP A 482 -23.03 14.48 2.97
C TRP A 482 -22.10 13.88 4.03
N ARG A 483 -21.43 14.69 4.85
CA ARG A 483 -20.48 14.24 5.89
C ARG A 483 -19.55 13.16 5.33
N GLY A 484 -19.41 12.04 6.03
CA GLY A 484 -18.59 10.92 5.60
C GLY A 484 -19.15 10.08 4.45
N PHE A 485 -20.26 10.46 3.78
CA PHE A 485 -20.81 9.69 2.66
C PHE A 485 -20.32 10.19 1.32
N PHE A 486 -19.75 9.27 0.54
CA PHE A 486 -19.27 9.50 -0.82
C PHE A 486 -19.86 8.47 -1.79
N ALA A 487 -20.01 8.87 -3.03
CA ALA A 487 -20.31 7.96 -4.13
C ALA A 487 -19.39 8.26 -5.31
N SER A 488 -18.96 7.21 -6.02
CA SER A 488 -18.10 7.38 -7.20
C SER A 488 -18.67 6.63 -8.39
N CYS A 489 -18.48 7.22 -9.56
CA CYS A 489 -18.52 6.52 -10.83
C CYS A 489 -17.09 6.32 -11.31
N ASP A 490 -16.77 5.12 -11.75
CA ASP A 490 -15.48 4.73 -12.29
C ASP A 490 -15.66 4.04 -13.64
N PHE A 491 -14.67 4.13 -14.50
CA PHE A 491 -14.61 3.35 -15.71
C PHE A 491 -13.17 3.05 -16.10
N GLN A 492 -12.94 1.82 -16.54
CA GLN A 492 -11.65 1.37 -17.02
C GLN A 492 -11.78 0.81 -18.43
N HIS A 493 -10.84 1.14 -19.30
CA HIS A 493 -10.71 0.60 -20.65
C HIS A 493 -9.36 -0.10 -20.77
N ILE A 494 -9.38 -1.41 -21.01
CA ILE A 494 -8.19 -2.27 -20.96
C ILE A 494 -7.97 -2.88 -22.33
N ASN A 495 -6.81 -2.59 -22.92
CA ASN A 495 -6.33 -3.23 -24.15
C ASN A 495 -5.33 -4.34 -23.79
N ASN A 496 -5.40 -5.45 -24.51
CA ASN A 496 -4.56 -6.62 -24.32
C ASN A 496 -4.59 -7.14 -22.86
N PRO A 497 -5.78 -7.42 -22.28
CA PRO A 497 -5.89 -7.90 -20.92
C PRO A 497 -5.01 -9.14 -20.70
N GLY A 498 -4.23 -9.14 -19.58
CA GLY A 498 -3.24 -10.19 -19.30
C GLY A 498 -2.10 -10.25 -20.32
N TYR A 499 -1.68 -9.12 -20.88
CA TYR A 499 -0.63 -9.00 -21.92
C TYR A 499 -0.95 -9.67 -23.25
N ASN A 500 -2.22 -10.00 -23.54
CA ASN A 500 -2.61 -10.84 -24.64
C ASN A 500 -3.36 -10.08 -25.75
N LYS A 501 -2.71 -9.87 -26.90
CA LYS A 501 -3.31 -9.24 -28.09
C LYS A 501 -4.48 -10.03 -28.69
N ALA A 502 -4.59 -11.31 -28.37
CA ALA A 502 -5.69 -12.16 -28.82
C ALA A 502 -6.98 -11.96 -28.00
N ARG A 503 -6.97 -11.02 -27.04
CA ARG A 503 -8.07 -10.74 -26.11
C ARG A 503 -8.32 -9.23 -25.98
N GLY A 504 -9.57 -8.87 -25.69
CA GLY A 504 -9.96 -7.46 -25.49
C GLY A 504 -10.16 -6.69 -26.81
N PRO A 505 -10.32 -5.35 -26.76
CA PRO A 505 -10.37 -4.57 -25.52
C PRO A 505 -11.60 -4.90 -24.66
N VAL A 506 -11.52 -4.57 -23.37
CA VAL A 506 -12.64 -4.68 -22.46
C VAL A 506 -12.88 -3.33 -21.78
N PHE A 507 -14.17 -3.01 -21.54
CA PHE A 507 -14.62 -1.84 -20.82
C PHE A 507 -15.30 -2.26 -19.54
N VAL A 508 -14.83 -1.70 -18.39
CA VAL A 508 -15.27 -2.04 -17.05
C VAL A 508 -15.78 -0.78 -16.37
N PRO A 509 -17.08 -0.49 -16.40
CA PRO A 509 -17.67 0.52 -15.55
C PRO A 509 -17.81 0.02 -14.12
N GLY A 510 -17.75 0.97 -13.16
CA GLY A 510 -17.86 0.72 -11.74
C GLY A 510 -18.65 1.79 -11.00
N MET A 511 -19.20 1.40 -9.88
CA MET A 511 -19.80 2.28 -8.86
C MET A 511 -19.22 1.94 -7.51
N ARG A 512 -18.86 2.96 -6.75
CA ARG A 512 -18.37 2.81 -5.39
C ARG A 512 -19.22 3.66 -4.44
N PHE A 513 -19.57 3.08 -3.30
CA PHE A 513 -20.13 3.79 -2.15
C PHE A 513 -19.16 3.66 -1.00
N HIS A 514 -18.76 4.81 -0.47
CA HIS A 514 -17.80 4.90 0.61
C HIS A 514 -18.37 5.70 1.77
N VAL A 515 -18.10 5.23 2.99
CA VAL A 515 -18.51 5.89 4.23
C VAL A 515 -17.31 5.93 5.17
N GLU A 516 -17.02 7.13 5.69
CA GLU A 516 -16.05 7.33 6.76
C GLU A 516 -16.73 7.80 8.06
N PHE A 517 -16.32 7.22 9.20
CA PHE A 517 -16.89 7.56 10.50
C PHE A 517 -15.84 7.59 11.62
#